data_cf9073870d6258c2c3291a66b508ee57
#
_entry.id   cf9073870d6258c2c3291a66b508ee57
#
_cell.length_a   1.000
_cell.length_b   1.000
_cell.length_c   1.000
_cell.angle_alpha   90.00
_cell.angle_beta   90.00
_cell.angle_gamma   90.00
#
_symmetry.space_group_name_H-M   'P 1'
#
loop_
_entity.id
_entity.type
_entity.pdbx_description
1 polymer ?
#
loop_
_entity_poly.entity_id
_entity_poly.type
_entity_poly.pdbx_seq_one_letter_code
_entity_poly.pdbx_strand_id
1 'polypeptide(L)'
;MFFSDNIPILINLPNYLDYADIYFLHDVHYGSELFDQKKWEKVKNLILQDDHAYVCFIGDMMENAIPNSKSDMFTQKHNTAEQKEWVTTQFKDLAHKTIAVVPGNHEHNRTTKMCGLYPIYDCCLLAGIGEKYRDTIAYIDIAIGKYHGLKTKQLHYFGQIQHNAKDLKNYHSSDYTDGIDFFASGHDHEPKDRPRAKMVFDKHNKVVYKRNIECLNSGSFCVFGGYGAKGALRPQSDKMYILRLYGNERRMATMGFYP
;
A
#
# COMPACT_ATOMS: atom_id res chain seq x y z
N MET A 1 18.61 14.36 2.28
CA MET A 1 17.25 14.73 1.87
C MET A 1 16.32 14.21 2.95
N PHE A 2 15.57 15.07 3.60
CA PHE A 2 14.65 14.62 4.67
C PHE A 2 13.27 14.47 4.06
N PHE A 3 12.80 13.23 3.95
CA PHE A 3 11.41 12.95 3.60
C PHE A 3 10.57 13.31 4.81
N SER A 4 9.64 14.23 4.66
CA SER A 4 8.78 14.61 5.77
C SER A 4 7.57 13.67 5.82
N ASP A 5 7.71 12.55 6.52
CA ASP A 5 6.61 11.60 6.74
C ASP A 5 5.41 12.26 7.46
N ASN A 6 5.64 13.41 8.12
CA ASN A 6 4.60 14.16 8.81
C ASN A 6 3.74 15.05 7.91
N ILE A 7 4.08 15.20 6.63
CA ILE A 7 3.27 15.98 5.67
C ILE A 7 2.36 15.03 4.92
N PRO A 8 1.03 15.14 5.06
CA PRO A 8 0.10 14.31 4.31
C PRO A 8 0.24 14.49 2.79
N ILE A 9 0.01 13.41 2.06
CA ILE A 9 -0.15 13.43 0.61
C ILE A 9 -1.60 13.80 0.32
N LEU A 10 -1.82 14.89 -0.40
CA LEU A 10 -3.15 15.37 -0.75
C LEU A 10 -3.51 14.90 -2.16
N ILE A 11 -4.57 14.13 -2.29
CA ILE A 11 -5.05 13.57 -3.55
C ILE A 11 -6.46 14.08 -3.81
N ASN A 12 -6.64 14.76 -4.93
CA ASN A 12 -7.95 15.17 -5.41
C ASN A 12 -8.36 14.26 -6.57
N LEU A 13 -9.24 13.31 -6.32
CA LEU A 13 -9.81 12.47 -7.34
C LEU A 13 -10.88 13.23 -8.14
N PRO A 14 -11.19 12.80 -9.37
CA PRO A 14 -12.21 13.45 -10.19
C PRO A 14 -13.56 13.53 -9.44
N ASN A 15 -14.14 14.72 -9.44
CA ASN A 15 -15.35 15.02 -8.66
C ASN A 15 -16.63 14.33 -9.18
N TYR A 16 -16.58 13.74 -10.37
CA TYR A 16 -17.68 12.98 -10.96
C TYR A 16 -17.71 11.51 -10.50
N LEU A 17 -16.68 11.04 -9.80
CA LEU A 17 -16.62 9.65 -9.35
C LEU A 17 -17.59 9.42 -8.19
N ASP A 18 -18.48 8.44 -8.36
CA ASP A 18 -19.38 7.98 -7.30
C ASP A 18 -18.66 7.05 -6.30
N TYR A 19 -17.53 6.48 -6.71
CA TYR A 19 -16.63 5.70 -5.86
C TYR A 19 -15.21 5.66 -6.45
N ALA A 20 -14.25 5.26 -5.62
CA ALA A 20 -12.90 4.88 -6.04
C ALA A 20 -12.46 3.61 -5.32
N ASP A 21 -11.82 2.70 -6.04
CA ASP A 21 -11.26 1.46 -5.54
C ASP A 21 -9.76 1.61 -5.34
N ILE A 22 -9.32 1.53 -4.10
CA ILE A 22 -7.91 1.69 -3.73
C ILE A 22 -7.28 0.31 -3.61
N TYR A 23 -6.33 0.01 -4.49
CA TYR A 23 -5.51 -1.18 -4.47
C TYR A 23 -4.26 -0.93 -3.62
N PHE A 24 -3.93 -1.87 -2.76
CA PHE A 24 -2.72 -1.83 -1.93
C PHE A 24 -1.78 -2.92 -2.42
N LEU A 25 -0.74 -2.53 -3.18
CA LEU A 25 0.21 -3.46 -3.78
C LEU A 25 1.50 -3.50 -2.94
N HIS A 26 1.85 -4.68 -2.48
CA HIS A 26 3.03 -4.91 -1.64
C HIS A 26 3.52 -6.34 -1.77
N ASP A 27 4.69 -6.62 -1.21
CA ASP A 27 5.30 -7.95 -1.17
C ASP A 27 5.31 -8.61 -2.56
N VAL A 28 5.77 -7.82 -3.55
CA VAL A 28 5.89 -8.26 -4.96
C VAL A 28 7.12 -9.13 -5.13
N HIS A 29 8.23 -8.73 -4.48
CA HIS A 29 9.49 -9.45 -4.50
C HIS A 29 9.98 -9.77 -5.92
N TYR A 30 9.87 -8.81 -6.85
CA TYR A 30 10.40 -9.00 -8.18
C TYR A 30 11.89 -9.35 -8.13
N GLY A 31 12.30 -10.38 -8.86
CA GLY A 31 13.62 -10.98 -8.76
C GLY A 31 13.65 -12.27 -7.96
N SER A 32 12.67 -12.52 -7.09
CA SER A 32 12.50 -13.83 -6.43
C SER A 32 12.05 -14.90 -7.40
N GLU A 33 12.49 -16.15 -7.19
CA GLU A 33 11.96 -17.32 -7.89
C GLU A 33 10.46 -17.56 -7.61
N LEU A 34 9.96 -16.99 -6.50
CA LEU A 34 8.58 -17.15 -6.05
C LEU A 34 7.65 -16.06 -6.58
N PHE A 35 8.14 -15.06 -7.30
CA PHE A 35 7.30 -14.00 -7.85
C PHE A 35 6.28 -14.56 -8.85
N ASP A 36 4.99 -14.29 -8.58
CA ASP A 36 3.88 -14.67 -9.47
C ASP A 36 3.62 -13.56 -10.51
N GLN A 37 4.32 -13.66 -11.62
CA GLN A 37 4.16 -12.71 -12.73
C GLN A 37 2.73 -12.69 -13.28
N LYS A 38 2.05 -13.84 -13.36
CA LYS A 38 0.69 -13.91 -13.91
C LYS A 38 -0.31 -13.16 -13.03
N LYS A 39 -0.19 -13.33 -11.71
CA LYS A 39 -0.99 -12.59 -10.73
C LYS A 39 -0.73 -11.08 -10.84
N TRP A 40 0.55 -10.67 -10.91
CA TRP A 40 0.92 -9.27 -11.09
C TRP A 40 0.30 -8.65 -12.34
N GLU A 41 0.51 -9.26 -13.51
CA GLU A 41 -0.02 -8.76 -14.79
C GLU A 41 -1.55 -8.67 -14.77
N LYS A 42 -2.22 -9.65 -14.18
CA LYS A 42 -3.69 -9.66 -14.05
C LYS A 42 -4.17 -8.48 -13.20
N VAL A 43 -3.59 -8.27 -12.01
CA VAL A 43 -3.96 -7.17 -11.12
C VAL A 43 -3.62 -5.81 -11.74
N LYS A 44 -2.44 -5.67 -12.32
CA LYS A 44 -2.05 -4.45 -13.04
C LYS A 44 -3.04 -4.09 -14.15
N ASN A 45 -3.45 -5.07 -14.96
CA ASN A 45 -4.41 -4.86 -16.03
C ASN A 45 -5.79 -4.47 -15.50
N LEU A 46 -6.26 -5.06 -14.38
CA LEU A 46 -7.50 -4.64 -13.74
C LEU A 46 -7.43 -3.16 -13.33
N ILE A 47 -6.32 -2.72 -12.74
CA ILE A 47 -6.12 -1.32 -12.34
C ILE A 47 -6.10 -0.40 -13.56
N LEU A 48 -5.38 -0.78 -14.64
CA LEU A 48 -5.25 0.07 -15.82
C LEU A 48 -6.55 0.23 -16.59
N GLN A 49 -7.41 -0.79 -16.61
CA GLN A 49 -8.67 -0.80 -17.36
C GLN A 49 -9.84 -0.16 -16.62
N ASP A 50 -9.74 0.05 -15.30
CA ASP A 50 -10.82 0.62 -14.49
C ASP A 50 -10.52 2.07 -14.12
N ASP A 51 -11.30 3.01 -14.63
CA ASP A 51 -11.14 4.45 -14.33
C ASP A 51 -11.39 4.80 -12.85
N HIS A 52 -12.02 3.91 -12.09
CA HIS A 52 -12.24 4.07 -10.65
C HIS A 52 -11.09 3.51 -9.80
N ALA A 53 -10.15 2.76 -10.40
CA ALA A 53 -9.05 2.11 -9.69
C ALA A 53 -7.86 3.06 -9.49
N TYR A 54 -7.34 3.06 -8.26
CA TYR A 54 -6.14 3.79 -7.84
C TYR A 54 -5.25 2.86 -7.00
N VAL A 55 -3.97 3.21 -6.84
CA VAL A 55 -2.99 2.32 -6.22
C VAL A 55 -2.13 3.02 -5.17
N CYS A 56 -1.91 2.33 -4.04
CA CYS A 56 -0.84 2.61 -3.09
C CYS A 56 0.17 1.46 -3.15
N PHE A 57 1.46 1.79 -3.27
CA PHE A 57 2.54 0.81 -3.17
C PHE A 57 3.09 0.78 -1.74
N ILE A 58 3.05 -0.40 -1.10
CA ILE A 58 3.41 -0.56 0.31
C ILE A 58 4.62 -1.48 0.48
N GLY A 59 5.68 -1.24 -0.29
CA GLY A 59 7.00 -1.82 -0.12
C GLY A 59 7.18 -3.27 -0.56
N ASP A 60 8.42 -3.74 -0.41
CA ASP A 60 8.93 -5.03 -0.87
C ASP A 60 8.57 -5.31 -2.35
N MET A 61 8.77 -4.27 -3.19
CA MET A 61 8.62 -4.36 -4.64
C MET A 61 9.75 -5.18 -5.26
N MET A 62 10.96 -5.08 -4.69
CA MET A 62 12.16 -5.79 -5.10
C MET A 62 12.48 -6.93 -4.14
N GLU A 63 12.98 -8.07 -4.64
CA GLU A 63 13.58 -9.10 -3.79
C GLU A 63 14.88 -8.59 -3.14
N ASN A 64 15.72 -7.94 -3.92
CA ASN A 64 16.93 -7.25 -3.46
C ASN A 64 17.78 -8.08 -2.49
N ALA A 65 18.01 -9.37 -2.80
CA ALA A 65 18.83 -10.23 -1.96
C ALA A 65 20.30 -9.84 -2.02
N ILE A 66 20.93 -9.72 -0.86
CA ILE A 66 22.33 -9.37 -0.64
C ILE A 66 23.00 -10.41 0.27
N PRO A 67 24.34 -10.45 0.40
CA PRO A 67 25.05 -11.52 1.13
C PRO A 67 24.55 -11.82 2.55
N ASN A 68 24.07 -10.84 3.27
CA ASN A 68 23.63 -11.00 4.66
C ASN A 68 22.10 -11.05 4.82
N SER A 69 21.34 -11.19 3.73
CA SER A 69 19.89 -11.32 3.79
C SER A 69 19.47 -12.76 4.05
N LYS A 70 18.22 -12.94 4.53
CA LYS A 70 17.62 -14.27 4.64
C LYS A 70 17.34 -14.91 3.29
N SER A 71 17.14 -14.11 2.27
CA SER A 71 16.94 -14.56 0.89
C SER A 71 18.27 -14.98 0.30
N ASP A 72 18.25 -16.07 -0.46
CA ASP A 72 19.43 -16.57 -1.15
C ASP A 72 19.69 -15.72 -2.42
N MET A 73 20.81 -15.00 -2.42
CA MET A 73 21.18 -14.15 -3.55
C MET A 73 21.50 -14.94 -4.83
N PHE A 74 21.82 -16.23 -4.71
CA PHE A 74 22.14 -17.09 -5.86
C PHE A 74 20.89 -17.64 -6.56
N THR A 75 19.75 -17.56 -5.94
CA THR A 75 18.46 -17.96 -6.54
C THR A 75 17.69 -16.79 -7.13
N GLN A 76 18.21 -15.57 -7.01
CA GLN A 76 17.60 -14.40 -7.67
C GLN A 76 17.67 -14.56 -9.20
N LYS A 77 16.51 -14.35 -9.85
CA LYS A 77 16.42 -14.37 -11.33
C LYS A 77 16.96 -13.10 -11.99
N HIS A 78 16.96 -12.00 -11.25
CA HIS A 78 17.37 -10.68 -11.72
C HIS A 78 18.26 -10.00 -10.68
N ASN A 79 19.31 -9.34 -11.11
CA ASN A 79 20.14 -8.54 -10.22
C ASN A 79 19.39 -7.27 -9.75
N THR A 80 19.92 -6.59 -8.73
CA THR A 80 19.26 -5.41 -8.12
C THR A 80 19.01 -4.27 -9.12
N ALA A 81 19.90 -4.07 -10.10
CA ALA A 81 19.72 -3.03 -11.13
C ALA A 81 18.55 -3.35 -12.05
N GLU A 82 18.44 -4.60 -12.52
CA GLU A 82 17.33 -5.09 -13.34
C GLU A 82 16.01 -5.02 -12.57
N GLN A 83 16.04 -5.36 -11.28
CA GLN A 83 14.85 -5.23 -10.42
C GLN A 83 14.39 -3.78 -10.31
N LYS A 84 15.31 -2.83 -10.11
CA LYS A 84 15.03 -1.39 -10.05
C LYS A 84 14.46 -0.87 -11.38
N GLU A 85 14.99 -1.31 -12.50
CA GLU A 85 14.49 -0.95 -13.83
C GLU A 85 13.05 -1.44 -14.05
N TRP A 86 12.78 -2.69 -13.68
CA TRP A 86 11.43 -3.24 -13.75
C TRP A 86 10.45 -2.46 -12.87
N VAL A 87 10.78 -2.19 -11.60
CA VAL A 87 9.92 -1.40 -10.69
C VAL A 87 9.67 -0.01 -11.25
N THR A 88 10.71 0.63 -11.80
CA THR A 88 10.57 1.95 -12.45
C THR A 88 9.55 1.89 -13.59
N THR A 89 9.57 0.82 -14.39
CA THR A 89 8.60 0.62 -15.48
C THR A 89 7.18 0.46 -14.93
N GLN A 90 7.00 -0.36 -13.87
CA GLN A 90 5.67 -0.53 -13.27
C GLN A 90 5.13 0.80 -12.69
N PHE A 91 6.00 1.59 -12.06
CA PHE A 91 5.61 2.89 -11.52
C PHE A 91 5.25 3.88 -12.63
N LYS A 92 5.97 3.89 -13.77
CA LYS A 92 5.62 4.72 -14.94
C LYS A 92 4.25 4.36 -15.50
N ASP A 93 3.97 3.08 -15.68
CA ASP A 93 2.69 2.61 -16.23
C ASP A 93 1.50 3.00 -15.34
N LEU A 94 1.70 2.97 -14.02
CA LEU A 94 0.67 3.27 -13.01
C LEU A 94 0.76 4.69 -12.42
N ALA A 95 1.65 5.56 -12.92
CA ALA A 95 1.93 6.87 -12.33
C ALA A 95 0.69 7.73 -12.12
N HIS A 96 -0.21 7.75 -13.13
CA HIS A 96 -1.44 8.55 -13.12
C HIS A 96 -2.51 8.02 -12.15
N LYS A 97 -2.39 6.78 -11.70
CA LYS A 97 -3.28 6.12 -10.72
C LYS A 97 -2.65 5.99 -9.33
N THR A 98 -1.36 6.30 -9.21
CA THR A 98 -0.64 6.17 -7.94
C THR A 98 -1.05 7.27 -6.96
N ILE A 99 -1.39 6.86 -5.75
CA ILE A 99 -1.73 7.74 -4.61
C ILE A 99 -0.50 7.98 -3.74
N ALA A 100 0.15 6.91 -3.28
CA ALA A 100 1.29 6.97 -2.37
C ALA A 100 2.21 5.77 -2.55
N VAL A 101 3.49 5.96 -2.16
CA VAL A 101 4.52 4.91 -2.20
C VAL A 101 5.32 4.95 -0.89
N VAL A 102 5.47 3.81 -0.24
CA VAL A 102 6.42 3.60 0.86
C VAL A 102 7.33 2.41 0.55
N PRO A 103 8.62 2.42 0.95
CA PRO A 103 9.52 1.29 0.74
C PRO A 103 9.24 0.18 1.74
N GLY A 104 9.67 -1.03 1.42
CA GLY A 104 9.66 -2.17 2.32
C GLY A 104 11.01 -2.41 3.00
N ASN A 105 11.07 -3.46 3.78
CA ASN A 105 12.31 -3.81 4.48
C ASN A 105 13.37 -4.40 3.53
N HIS A 106 12.99 -4.98 2.41
CA HIS A 106 13.94 -5.44 1.41
C HIS A 106 14.72 -4.28 0.78
N GLU A 107 14.06 -3.19 0.47
CA GLU A 107 14.73 -2.01 -0.06
C GLU A 107 15.43 -1.21 1.05
N HIS A 108 14.73 -0.97 2.18
CA HIS A 108 15.26 -0.14 3.26
C HIS A 108 16.45 -0.80 3.96
N ASN A 109 16.28 -2.02 4.50
CA ASN A 109 17.31 -2.66 5.31
C ASN A 109 18.51 -3.13 4.48
N ARG A 110 18.27 -3.57 3.23
CA ARG A 110 19.31 -4.16 2.38
C ARG A 110 20.07 -3.13 1.55
N THR A 111 19.46 -2.01 1.18
CA THR A 111 20.10 -0.98 0.37
C THR A 111 20.24 0.33 1.12
N THR A 112 19.14 0.92 1.58
CA THR A 112 19.19 2.25 2.20
C THR A 112 20.04 2.24 3.46
N LYS A 113 19.84 1.30 4.36
CA LYS A 113 20.61 1.20 5.61
C LYS A 113 22.07 0.80 5.37
N MET A 114 22.34 0.00 4.35
CA MET A 114 23.69 -0.55 4.11
C MET A 114 24.60 0.41 3.33
N CYS A 115 24.07 1.19 2.40
CA CYS A 115 24.86 2.06 1.52
C CYS A 115 24.26 3.45 1.26
N GLY A 116 23.17 3.82 1.94
CA GLY A 116 22.58 5.16 1.83
C GLY A 116 21.83 5.42 0.52
N LEU A 117 21.54 4.42 -0.29
CA LEU A 117 20.75 4.55 -1.51
C LEU A 117 19.28 4.28 -1.26
N TYR A 118 18.40 5.01 -1.92
CA TYR A 118 16.94 4.93 -1.80
C TYR A 118 16.32 4.41 -3.11
N PRO A 119 16.40 3.09 -3.39
CA PRO A 119 16.06 2.55 -4.71
C PRO A 119 14.60 2.82 -5.11
N ILE A 120 13.65 2.74 -4.17
CA ILE A 120 12.23 3.02 -4.45
C ILE A 120 11.98 4.51 -4.68
N TYR A 121 12.67 5.39 -3.93
CA TYR A 121 12.59 6.83 -4.19
C TYR A 121 13.13 7.19 -5.59
N ASP A 122 14.26 6.60 -5.98
CA ASP A 122 14.80 6.78 -7.33
C ASP A 122 13.81 6.33 -8.41
N CYS A 123 13.14 5.16 -8.19
CA CYS A 123 12.09 4.69 -9.10
C CYS A 123 10.92 5.70 -9.19
N CYS A 124 10.51 6.27 -8.04
CA CYS A 124 9.47 7.29 -8.00
C CYS A 124 9.88 8.57 -8.76
N LEU A 125 11.13 9.02 -8.61
CA LEU A 125 11.64 10.18 -9.36
C LEU A 125 11.65 9.93 -10.87
N LEU A 126 12.13 8.77 -11.29
CA LEU A 126 12.18 8.37 -12.71
C LEU A 126 10.78 8.16 -13.32
N ALA A 127 9.80 7.85 -12.49
CA ALA A 127 8.39 7.72 -12.88
C ALA A 127 7.59 9.03 -12.78
N GLY A 128 8.20 10.13 -12.30
CA GLY A 128 7.54 11.42 -12.15
C GLY A 128 6.55 11.50 -10.97
N ILE A 129 6.69 10.63 -9.98
CA ILE A 129 5.82 10.55 -8.79
C ILE A 129 6.60 10.70 -7.47
N GLY A 130 7.73 11.38 -7.48
CA GLY A 130 8.60 11.54 -6.31
C GLY A 130 7.90 12.22 -5.12
N GLU A 131 6.95 13.11 -5.36
CA GLU A 131 6.15 13.79 -4.32
C GLU A 131 5.20 12.84 -3.57
N LYS A 132 4.89 11.67 -4.14
CA LYS A 132 4.04 10.63 -3.55
C LYS A 132 4.81 9.64 -2.68
N TYR A 133 6.14 9.76 -2.61
CA TYR A 133 6.99 8.91 -1.79
C TYR A 133 7.08 9.41 -0.34
N ARG A 134 7.03 8.46 0.60
CA ARG A 134 7.41 8.67 2.02
C ARG A 134 8.32 7.54 2.45
N ASP A 135 9.29 7.85 3.32
CA ASP A 135 10.35 6.89 3.66
C ASP A 135 9.90 5.78 4.62
N THR A 136 8.90 6.05 5.45
CA THR A 136 8.43 5.10 6.47
C THR A 136 6.91 4.96 6.49
N ILE A 137 6.22 6.07 6.67
CA ILE A 137 4.76 6.15 6.80
C ILE A 137 4.25 7.20 5.82
N ALA A 138 3.21 6.87 5.07
CA ALA A 138 2.47 7.88 4.32
C ALA A 138 1.11 8.12 4.96
N TYR A 139 0.87 9.37 5.34
CA TYR A 139 -0.45 9.89 5.67
C TYR A 139 -1.07 10.45 4.40
N ILE A 140 -2.33 10.15 4.17
CA ILE A 140 -3.00 10.42 2.89
C ILE A 140 -4.34 11.09 3.19
N ASP A 141 -4.65 12.14 2.45
CA ASP A 141 -5.98 12.75 2.39
C ASP A 141 -6.52 12.58 0.97
N ILE A 142 -7.54 11.77 0.80
CA ILE A 142 -8.20 11.51 -0.49
C ILE A 142 -9.52 12.25 -0.52
N ALA A 143 -9.61 13.26 -1.39
CA ALA A 143 -10.84 13.98 -1.69
C ALA A 143 -11.53 13.34 -2.91
N ILE A 144 -12.81 12.98 -2.80
CA ILE A 144 -13.57 12.30 -3.84
C ILE A 144 -15.02 12.82 -3.94
N GLY A 145 -15.59 12.77 -5.13
CA GLY A 145 -17.01 12.97 -5.41
C GLY A 145 -17.50 14.39 -5.19
N LYS A 146 -18.82 14.51 -5.21
CA LYS A 146 -19.54 15.74 -4.85
C LYS A 146 -20.57 15.39 -3.78
N TYR A 147 -20.39 15.90 -2.60
CA TYR A 147 -21.42 15.85 -1.59
C TYR A 147 -22.52 16.89 -1.92
N HIS A 148 -23.73 16.41 -2.19
CA HIS A 148 -24.90 17.26 -2.45
C HIS A 148 -25.52 17.74 -1.14
N GLY A 149 -24.82 18.64 -0.44
CA GLY A 149 -25.35 19.40 0.69
C GLY A 149 -25.57 20.85 0.29
N LEU A 150 -25.80 21.73 1.28
CA LEU A 150 -25.95 23.20 1.08
C LEU A 150 -24.74 23.86 0.40
N LYS A 151 -23.60 23.17 0.33
CA LYS A 151 -22.41 23.56 -0.47
C LYS A 151 -21.80 22.29 -1.03
N THR A 152 -21.47 22.29 -2.33
CA THR A 152 -20.73 21.21 -3.01
C THR A 152 -19.36 21.05 -2.35
N LYS A 153 -19.17 20.01 -1.55
CA LYS A 153 -17.89 19.65 -0.94
C LYS A 153 -17.53 18.24 -1.33
N GLN A 154 -16.27 18.01 -1.62
CA GLN A 154 -15.75 16.65 -1.73
C GLN A 154 -15.78 15.95 -0.36
N LEU A 155 -15.93 14.64 -0.38
CA LEU A 155 -15.73 13.80 0.80
C LEU A 155 -14.23 13.52 0.95
N HIS A 156 -13.72 13.67 2.17
CA HIS A 156 -12.33 13.40 2.50
C HIS A 156 -12.20 12.11 3.28
N TYR A 157 -11.24 11.26 2.87
CA TYR A 157 -10.88 10.03 3.55
C TYR A 157 -9.41 10.08 3.95
N PHE A 158 -9.16 9.93 5.24
CA PHE A 158 -7.81 10.03 5.80
C PHE A 158 -7.23 8.63 6.02
N GLY A 159 -6.10 8.36 5.41
CA GLY A 159 -5.44 7.07 5.46
C GLY A 159 -4.03 7.12 6.02
N GLN A 160 -3.58 5.98 6.51
CA GLN A 160 -2.20 5.69 6.84
C GLN A 160 -1.78 4.41 6.15
N ILE A 161 -0.63 4.45 5.45
CA ILE A 161 0.01 3.25 4.93
C ILE A 161 1.44 3.14 5.43
N GLN A 162 1.89 1.92 5.71
CA GLN A 162 3.27 1.60 6.06
C GLN A 162 3.56 0.11 5.80
N HIS A 163 4.79 -0.23 5.43
CA HIS A 163 5.10 -1.63 5.12
C HIS A 163 5.15 -2.50 6.37
N ASN A 164 6.03 -2.17 7.31
CA ASN A 164 6.25 -2.95 8.53
C ASN A 164 5.23 -2.61 9.62
N ALA A 165 4.02 -3.08 9.48
CA ALA A 165 3.13 -3.18 10.60
C ALA A 165 3.14 -4.61 11.11
N LYS A 166 4.02 -4.95 12.03
CA LYS A 166 4.02 -6.24 12.76
C LYS A 166 2.66 -6.58 13.38
N ASP A 167 1.68 -5.74 13.19
CA ASP A 167 0.63 -5.48 14.14
C ASP A 167 -0.77 -5.47 13.62
N LEU A 168 -1.04 -6.00 12.44
CA LEU A 168 -2.40 -6.48 12.25
C LEU A 168 -2.73 -7.62 13.24
N LYS A 169 -1.70 -8.26 13.85
CA LYS A 169 -1.89 -9.18 14.98
C LYS A 169 -2.23 -8.44 16.29
N ASN A 170 -1.58 -7.32 16.57
CA ASN A 170 -1.65 -6.62 17.86
C ASN A 170 -2.23 -5.21 17.77
N TYR A 171 -2.58 -4.73 16.58
CA TYR A 171 -3.29 -3.48 16.35
C TYR A 171 -2.59 -2.17 16.74
N HIS A 172 -1.28 -2.18 16.98
CA HIS A 172 -0.60 -0.99 17.49
C HIS A 172 -0.44 0.12 16.44
N SER A 173 -0.12 -0.21 15.18
CA SER A 173 0.21 0.82 14.19
C SER A 173 -0.95 1.74 13.82
N SER A 174 -2.20 1.25 13.84
CA SER A 174 -3.37 2.09 13.63
C SER A 174 -3.85 2.81 14.90
N ASP A 175 -3.27 2.51 16.05
CA ASP A 175 -3.74 3.06 17.33
C ASP A 175 -3.06 4.37 17.70
N TYR A 176 -1.85 4.64 17.24
CA TYR A 176 -1.17 5.88 17.60
C TYR A 176 -1.43 7.05 16.65
N THR A 177 -2.15 6.84 15.56
CA THR A 177 -2.59 7.95 14.73
C THR A 177 -4.09 8.15 14.92
N ASP A 178 -4.46 9.26 15.56
CA ASP A 178 -5.85 9.62 15.68
C ASP A 178 -6.35 10.31 14.41
N GLY A 179 -7.63 10.15 14.11
CA GLY A 179 -8.25 10.83 12.98
C GLY A 179 -8.21 10.10 11.64
N ILE A 180 -7.58 8.92 11.52
CA ILE A 180 -7.60 8.14 10.28
C ILE A 180 -8.91 7.35 10.09
N ASP A 181 -9.28 7.11 8.84
CA ASP A 181 -10.43 6.29 8.42
C ASP A 181 -10.00 4.90 8.01
N PHE A 182 -8.78 4.77 7.43
CA PHE A 182 -8.24 3.48 7.04
C PHE A 182 -6.74 3.36 7.33
N PHE A 183 -6.31 2.11 7.49
CA PHE A 183 -4.92 1.71 7.66
C PHE A 183 -4.62 0.52 6.75
N ALA A 184 -3.53 0.59 5.98
CA ALA A 184 -3.10 -0.55 5.19
C ALA A 184 -1.60 -0.84 5.40
N SER A 185 -1.25 -2.13 5.39
CA SER A 185 0.12 -2.60 5.59
C SER A 185 0.48 -3.77 4.68
N GLY A 186 1.78 -4.09 4.61
CA GLY A 186 2.35 -5.27 3.94
C GLY A 186 3.09 -6.19 4.90
N HIS A 187 4.15 -6.81 4.42
CA HIS A 187 5.18 -7.58 5.13
C HIS A 187 4.83 -9.02 5.53
N ASP A 188 3.63 -9.34 5.97
CA ASP A 188 3.33 -10.69 6.46
C ASP A 188 2.70 -11.60 5.40
N HIS A 189 2.57 -11.13 4.16
CA HIS A 189 2.06 -11.80 2.96
C HIS A 189 0.63 -12.34 3.08
N GLU A 190 0.04 -12.37 4.27
CA GLU A 190 -1.28 -12.93 4.51
C GLU A 190 -2.37 -11.88 4.28
N PRO A 191 -3.33 -12.11 3.38
CA PRO A 191 -4.44 -11.18 3.21
C PRO A 191 -5.28 -11.11 4.48
N LYS A 192 -5.52 -9.89 4.97
CA LYS A 192 -6.26 -9.63 6.21
C LYS A 192 -7.22 -8.47 6.02
N ASP A 193 -8.41 -8.64 6.55
CA ASP A 193 -9.41 -7.59 6.72
C ASP A 193 -9.84 -7.60 8.19
N ARG A 194 -9.46 -6.57 8.93
CA ARG A 194 -9.64 -6.49 10.39
C ARG A 194 -10.10 -5.09 10.80
N PRO A 195 -11.35 -4.71 10.49
CA PRO A 195 -11.88 -3.41 10.84
C PRO A 195 -11.88 -3.21 12.35
N ARG A 196 -11.70 -1.96 12.76
CA ARG A 196 -11.61 -1.54 14.15
C ARG A 196 -12.61 -0.44 14.47
N ALA A 197 -12.84 -0.24 15.75
CA ALA A 197 -13.66 0.85 16.22
C ALA A 197 -13.05 1.53 17.44
N LYS A 198 -13.13 2.86 17.45
CA LYS A 198 -12.77 3.69 18.60
C LYS A 198 -13.96 4.54 19.03
N MET A 199 -14.09 4.78 20.32
CA MET A 199 -14.99 5.81 20.84
C MET A 199 -14.27 7.16 20.80
N VAL A 200 -14.85 8.12 20.12
CA VAL A 200 -14.29 9.47 19.96
C VAL A 200 -15.14 10.47 20.71
N PHE A 201 -14.53 11.24 21.59
CA PHE A 201 -15.18 12.35 22.25
C PHE A 201 -15.05 13.60 21.39
N ASP A 202 -16.13 14.04 20.76
CA ASP A 202 -16.19 15.30 20.04
C ASP A 202 -16.35 16.45 21.05
N LYS A 203 -15.25 17.13 21.32
CA LYS A 203 -15.22 18.24 22.30
C LYS A 203 -16.05 19.44 21.85
N HIS A 204 -16.21 19.64 20.54
CA HIS A 204 -16.98 20.75 19.98
C HIS A 204 -18.48 20.52 20.14
N ASN A 205 -18.96 19.37 19.71
CA ASN A 205 -20.39 19.00 19.78
C ASN A 205 -20.78 18.37 21.11
N LYS A 206 -19.82 18.10 22.03
CA LYS A 206 -20.02 17.46 23.34
C LYS A 206 -20.73 16.12 23.27
N VAL A 207 -20.41 15.34 22.24
CA VAL A 207 -20.97 13.99 22.04
C VAL A 207 -19.86 12.96 21.96
N VAL A 208 -20.20 11.72 22.28
CA VAL A 208 -19.33 10.56 22.09
C VAL A 208 -19.93 9.72 20.97
N TYR A 209 -19.14 9.42 19.96
CA TYR A 209 -19.56 8.58 18.85
C TYR A 209 -18.55 7.48 18.54
N LYS A 210 -19.03 6.40 17.93
CA LYS A 210 -18.21 5.31 17.45
C LYS A 210 -17.64 5.68 16.08
N ARG A 211 -16.31 5.61 15.92
CA ARG A 211 -15.61 5.73 14.64
C ARG A 211 -15.08 4.36 14.24
N ASN A 212 -15.42 3.93 13.04
CA ASN A 212 -14.84 2.73 12.42
C ASN A 212 -13.57 3.11 11.65
N ILE A 213 -12.59 2.19 11.65
CA ILE A 213 -11.34 2.29 10.90
C ILE A 213 -11.19 0.98 10.13
N GLU A 214 -11.09 1.07 8.80
CA GLU A 214 -10.78 -0.10 7.98
C GLU A 214 -9.29 -0.42 8.09
N CYS A 215 -8.95 -1.65 8.47
CA CYS A 215 -7.57 -2.10 8.63
C CYS A 215 -7.34 -3.34 7.76
N LEU A 216 -6.44 -3.24 6.78
CA LEU A 216 -6.26 -4.31 5.82
C LEU A 216 -4.80 -4.56 5.42
N ASN A 217 -4.56 -5.78 4.97
CA ASN A 217 -3.39 -6.23 4.23
C ASN A 217 -3.89 -6.97 2.99
N SER A 218 -3.42 -6.57 1.81
CA SER A 218 -3.95 -7.09 0.54
C SER A 218 -3.41 -8.46 0.13
N GLY A 219 -2.43 -9.00 0.84
CA GLY A 219 -1.72 -10.22 0.46
C GLY A 219 -0.53 -9.95 -0.47
N SER A 220 0.21 -11.00 -0.84
CA SER A 220 1.45 -10.89 -1.61
C SER A 220 1.30 -11.34 -3.07
N PHE A 221 2.35 -11.07 -3.86
CA PHE A 221 2.50 -11.57 -5.24
C PHE A 221 3.49 -12.74 -5.32
N CYS A 222 3.62 -13.51 -4.24
CA CYS A 222 4.49 -14.67 -4.20
C CYS A 222 3.68 -15.96 -4.15
N VAL A 223 4.11 -16.97 -4.92
CA VAL A 223 3.62 -18.34 -4.76
C VAL A 223 4.23 -18.97 -3.51
N PHE A 224 3.52 -19.92 -2.93
CA PHE A 224 4.06 -20.69 -1.80
C PHE A 224 5.24 -21.56 -2.22
N GLY A 225 6.37 -21.46 -1.49
CA GLY A 225 7.58 -22.22 -1.78
C GLY A 225 8.81 -21.73 -1.03
N GLY A 226 9.99 -22.12 -1.51
CA GLY A 226 11.29 -21.64 -1.05
C GLY A 226 11.47 -21.68 0.46
N TYR A 227 11.83 -20.55 1.07
CA TYR A 227 12.03 -20.40 2.51
C TYR A 227 10.75 -20.70 3.32
N GLY A 228 9.57 -20.32 2.81
CA GLY A 228 8.30 -20.58 3.48
C GLY A 228 8.05 -22.08 3.64
N ALA A 229 8.26 -22.84 2.58
CA ALA A 229 8.12 -24.31 2.62
C ALA A 229 9.19 -24.96 3.52
N LYS A 230 10.47 -24.51 3.42
CA LYS A 230 11.56 -25.00 4.27
C LYS A 230 11.33 -24.67 5.76
N GLY A 231 10.72 -23.52 6.06
CA GLY A 231 10.40 -23.08 7.41
C GLY A 231 9.08 -23.63 7.96
N ALA A 232 8.42 -24.56 7.26
CA ALA A 232 7.10 -25.11 7.63
C ALA A 232 6.03 -24.01 7.86
N LEU A 233 6.13 -22.89 7.15
CA LEU A 233 5.10 -21.86 7.14
C LEU A 233 3.85 -22.38 6.40
N ARG A 234 2.69 -21.86 6.77
CA ARG A 234 1.45 -22.23 6.07
C ARG A 234 1.38 -21.54 4.70
N PRO A 235 0.83 -22.20 3.66
CA PRO A 235 0.46 -21.54 2.44
C PRO A 235 -0.46 -20.36 2.73
N GLN A 236 -0.21 -19.25 2.07
CA GLN A 236 -1.06 -18.06 2.16
C GLN A 236 -2.22 -18.17 1.17
N SER A 237 -3.31 -17.45 1.45
CA SER A 237 -4.43 -17.34 0.51
C SER A 237 -4.06 -16.44 -0.66
N ASP A 238 -4.51 -16.77 -1.87
CA ASP A 238 -4.37 -15.92 -3.06
C ASP A 238 -5.33 -14.73 -3.07
N LYS A 239 -6.24 -14.67 -2.08
CA LYS A 239 -7.20 -13.58 -1.94
C LYS A 239 -6.49 -12.24 -1.81
N MET A 240 -7.03 -11.21 -2.46
CA MET A 240 -6.60 -9.83 -2.28
C MET A 240 -7.76 -8.97 -1.78
N TYR A 241 -7.41 -7.87 -1.10
CA TYR A 241 -8.38 -6.88 -0.62
C TYR A 241 -8.13 -5.52 -1.24
N ILE A 242 -9.22 -4.85 -1.59
CA ILE A 242 -9.26 -3.43 -1.99
C ILE A 242 -10.17 -2.66 -1.06
N LEU A 243 -9.98 -1.36 -0.98
CA LEU A 243 -10.83 -0.46 -0.22
C LEU A 243 -11.62 0.43 -1.17
N ARG A 244 -12.94 0.31 -1.16
CA ARG A 244 -13.84 1.21 -1.89
C ARG A 244 -14.16 2.43 -1.03
N LEU A 245 -13.91 3.61 -1.57
CA LEU A 245 -14.31 4.90 -1.03
C LEU A 245 -15.49 5.42 -1.84
N TYR A 246 -16.60 5.76 -1.19
CA TYR A 246 -17.78 6.29 -1.88
C TYR A 246 -17.70 7.81 -2.00
N GLY A 247 -18.05 8.36 -3.17
CA GLY A 247 -18.02 9.79 -3.48
C GLY A 247 -19.37 10.49 -3.27
N ASN A 248 -20.46 9.75 -3.08
CA ASN A 248 -21.81 10.27 -2.91
C ASN A 248 -22.29 10.19 -1.43
N GLU A 249 -21.66 9.38 -0.61
CA GLU A 249 -21.92 9.25 0.83
C GLU A 249 -20.62 8.94 1.58
N ARG A 250 -20.54 9.34 2.86
CA ARG A 250 -19.36 9.03 3.67
C ARG A 250 -19.38 7.58 4.13
N ARG A 251 -18.95 6.71 3.26
CA ARG A 251 -18.90 5.26 3.47
C ARG A 251 -17.66 4.67 2.83
N MET A 252 -17.10 3.65 3.46
CA MET A 252 -16.04 2.78 2.93
C MET A 252 -16.49 1.34 2.98
N ALA A 253 -15.90 0.49 2.14
CA ALA A 253 -16.10 -0.95 2.18
C ALA A 253 -14.83 -1.67 1.73
N THR A 254 -14.37 -2.62 2.54
CA THR A 254 -13.34 -3.57 2.12
C THR A 254 -13.97 -4.66 1.27
N MET A 255 -13.38 -4.94 0.11
CA MET A 255 -13.85 -5.97 -0.80
C MET A 255 -12.71 -6.96 -1.11
N GLY A 256 -13.00 -8.25 -0.96
CA GLY A 256 -12.05 -9.31 -1.29
C GLY A 256 -12.32 -9.91 -2.67
N PHE A 257 -11.24 -10.21 -3.41
CA PHE A 257 -11.32 -10.89 -4.70
C PHE A 257 -10.16 -11.87 -4.88
N TYR A 258 -10.28 -12.77 -5.85
CA TYR A 258 -9.19 -13.66 -6.29
C TYR A 258 -8.75 -13.22 -7.67
N PRO A 259 -7.51 -12.72 -7.82
CA PRO A 259 -6.99 -12.29 -9.12
C PRO A 259 -6.70 -13.45 -10.08
#